data_62dcff0e76419bf6ebb0543fa7927e7c
#
_entry.id   62dcff0e76419bf6ebb0543fa7927e7c
#
_cell.length_a   1.000
_cell.length_b   1.000
_cell.length_c   1.000
_cell.angle_alpha   90.00
_cell.angle_beta   90.00
_cell.angle_gamma   90.00
#
_symmetry.space_group_name_H-M   'P 1'
#
loop_
_entity.id
_entity.type
_entity.pdbx_description
1 polymer ?
#
loop_
_entity_poly.entity_id
_entity_poly.type
_entity_poly.pdbx_seq_one_letter_code
_entity_poly.pdbx_strand_id
1 'polypeptide(L)'
;YLTIMSMEININCDLGEKSKHHSNKHDPELLEIVNSANVACGFHAGDEETMNMVVQISKKHGVSIGAHPSFNDPENFGRKRINLSSSEIRKLIIDQYEILQNIAVKNDQIVSHIKPHGALNNMACEDIELSDTLAKTIKEIDKDLIYLVPTGSKMEEAANKLNMRIACEIFADRNYEDDGN
;
A
#
# COMPACT_ATOMS: atom_id res chain seq x y z
N TYR A 1 -24.07 8.31 -31.69
CA TYR A 1 -23.97 7.27 -30.65
C TYR A 1 -23.06 7.82 -29.57
N LEU A 2 -23.61 8.19 -28.40
CA LEU A 2 -22.81 8.48 -27.21
C LEU A 2 -22.30 7.13 -26.68
N THR A 3 -21.02 6.89 -26.80
CA THR A 3 -20.36 5.80 -26.09
C THR A 3 -20.34 6.20 -24.60
N ILE A 4 -21.19 5.57 -23.80
CA ILE A 4 -21.12 5.69 -22.35
C ILE A 4 -19.80 4.97 -21.97
N MET A 5 -18.76 5.73 -21.68
CA MET A 5 -17.57 5.17 -21.02
C MET A 5 -18.02 4.76 -19.62
N SER A 6 -18.08 3.46 -19.35
CA SER A 6 -18.24 2.98 -17.98
C SER A 6 -17.02 3.41 -17.20
N MET A 7 -17.21 4.27 -16.20
CA MET A 7 -16.17 4.59 -15.26
C MET A 7 -16.11 3.40 -14.28
N GLU A 8 -15.01 2.67 -14.30
CA GLU A 8 -14.75 1.62 -13.32
C GLU A 8 -14.09 2.27 -12.10
N ILE A 9 -14.66 2.05 -10.94
CA ILE A 9 -14.10 2.48 -9.65
C ILE A 9 -13.43 1.26 -9.03
N ASN A 10 -12.13 1.38 -8.70
CA ASN A 10 -11.43 0.36 -7.93
C ASN A 10 -11.53 0.72 -6.44
N ILE A 11 -12.04 -0.22 -5.64
CA ILE A 11 -12.11 -0.10 -4.19
C ILE A 11 -10.92 -0.87 -3.62
N ASN A 12 -10.08 -0.20 -2.84
CA ASN A 12 -9.00 -0.82 -2.10
C ASN A 12 -9.24 -0.74 -0.59
N CYS A 13 -8.66 -1.68 0.15
CA CYS A 13 -8.74 -1.72 1.61
C CYS A 13 -7.41 -2.20 2.19
N ASP A 14 -7.04 -1.64 3.35
CA ASP A 14 -5.89 -2.08 4.13
C ASP A 14 -6.30 -3.31 4.94
N LEU A 15 -5.57 -4.41 4.79
CA LEU A 15 -5.93 -5.75 5.30
C LEU A 15 -4.70 -6.46 5.89
N GLY A 16 -4.97 -7.49 6.67
CA GLY A 16 -3.90 -8.22 7.37
C GLY A 16 -3.30 -7.45 8.54
N GLU A 17 -3.97 -6.43 9.02
CA GLU A 17 -3.49 -5.52 10.07
C GLU A 17 -3.76 -6.03 11.49
N LYS A 18 -3.62 -7.34 11.72
CA LYS A 18 -3.76 -7.94 13.05
C LYS A 18 -2.71 -7.38 14.01
N SER A 19 -3.16 -6.81 15.13
CA SER A 19 -2.31 -6.23 16.18
C SER A 19 -2.97 -6.34 17.56
N LYS A 20 -2.31 -5.83 18.61
CA LYS A 20 -2.88 -5.75 19.97
C LYS A 20 -4.20 -4.98 20.03
N HIS A 21 -4.37 -4.00 19.13
CA HIS A 21 -5.47 -3.05 19.16
C HIS A 21 -6.40 -3.16 17.94
N HIS A 22 -6.03 -3.97 16.97
CA HIS A 22 -6.77 -4.13 15.72
C HIS A 22 -7.04 -5.60 15.43
N SER A 23 -8.29 -5.92 15.10
CA SER A 23 -8.71 -7.26 14.75
C SER A 23 -8.89 -7.37 13.24
N ASN A 24 -8.35 -8.41 12.64
CA ASN A 24 -8.51 -8.75 11.23
C ASN A 24 -9.68 -9.71 10.95
N LYS A 25 -10.62 -9.84 11.88
CA LYS A 25 -11.74 -10.81 11.78
C LYS A 25 -12.67 -10.57 10.59
N HIS A 26 -12.73 -9.33 10.08
CA HIS A 26 -13.57 -8.95 8.95
C HIS A 26 -12.83 -8.97 7.60
N ASP A 27 -11.53 -9.26 7.58
CA ASP A 27 -10.76 -9.33 6.34
C ASP A 27 -11.37 -10.27 5.29
N PRO A 28 -11.87 -11.48 5.65
CA PRO A 28 -12.51 -12.36 4.68
C PRO A 28 -13.75 -11.76 4.03
N GLU A 29 -14.58 -11.04 4.79
CA GLU A 29 -15.80 -10.37 4.31
C GLU A 29 -15.47 -9.18 3.41
N LEU A 30 -14.44 -8.41 3.76
CA LEU A 30 -13.96 -7.29 2.96
C LEU A 30 -13.38 -7.75 1.62
N LEU A 31 -12.68 -8.88 1.60
CA LEU A 31 -12.13 -9.48 0.39
C LEU A 31 -13.20 -10.00 -0.60
N GLU A 32 -14.46 -10.12 -0.18
CA GLU A 32 -15.58 -10.39 -1.09
C GLU A 32 -16.07 -9.13 -1.83
N ILE A 33 -15.67 -7.94 -1.37
CA ILE A 33 -16.22 -6.65 -1.82
C ILE A 33 -15.18 -5.84 -2.59
N VAL A 34 -13.91 -5.84 -2.13
CA VAL A 34 -12.87 -4.97 -2.68
C VAL A 34 -12.25 -5.53 -3.96
N ASN A 35 -11.64 -4.65 -4.74
CA ASN A 35 -10.89 -5.03 -5.94
C ASN A 35 -9.39 -5.22 -5.65
N SER A 36 -8.88 -4.52 -4.63
CA SER A 36 -7.46 -4.51 -4.28
C SER A 36 -7.28 -4.55 -2.76
N ALA A 37 -6.33 -5.35 -2.30
CA ALA A 37 -5.96 -5.51 -0.90
C ALA A 37 -4.55 -4.97 -0.66
N ASN A 38 -4.41 -3.98 0.23
CA ASN A 38 -3.10 -3.51 0.70
C ASN A 38 -2.73 -4.33 1.94
N VAL A 39 -1.79 -5.26 1.80
CA VAL A 39 -1.50 -6.28 2.83
C VAL A 39 -0.39 -5.80 3.74
N ALA A 40 -0.67 -5.70 5.05
CA ALA A 40 0.32 -5.38 6.07
C ALA A 40 1.47 -6.40 6.04
N CYS A 41 2.71 -5.91 6.13
CA CYS A 41 3.92 -6.71 5.92
C CYS A 41 4.67 -7.04 7.22
N GLY A 42 3.98 -7.06 8.37
CA GLY A 42 4.53 -7.49 9.65
C GLY A 42 5.28 -6.42 10.45
N PHE A 43 5.51 -5.21 9.91
CA PHE A 43 6.30 -4.17 10.59
C PHE A 43 5.46 -3.27 11.50
N HIS A 44 4.25 -2.94 11.09
CA HIS A 44 3.30 -2.21 11.95
C HIS A 44 2.20 -3.13 12.48
N ALA A 45 1.86 -4.14 11.72
CA ALA A 45 0.81 -5.11 12.03
C ALA A 45 0.97 -6.37 11.16
N GLY A 46 0.21 -7.40 11.49
CA GLY A 46 0.20 -8.66 10.77
C GLY A 46 1.38 -9.57 11.11
N ASP A 47 1.31 -10.77 10.58
CA ASP A 47 2.32 -11.81 10.66
C ASP A 47 2.27 -12.69 9.39
N GLU A 48 3.20 -13.63 9.24
CA GLU A 48 3.25 -14.50 8.07
C GLU A 48 1.96 -15.31 7.87
N GLU A 49 1.34 -15.76 8.95
CA GLU A 49 0.07 -16.51 8.90
C GLU A 49 -1.06 -15.61 8.37
N THR A 50 -1.16 -14.41 8.88
CA THR A 50 -2.17 -13.42 8.47
C THR A 50 -1.99 -13.01 7.01
N MET A 51 -0.75 -12.71 6.58
CA MET A 51 -0.44 -12.41 5.18
C MET A 51 -0.83 -13.57 4.25
N ASN A 52 -0.47 -14.80 4.63
CA ASN A 52 -0.80 -15.98 3.84
C ASN A 52 -2.32 -16.20 3.72
N MET A 53 -3.07 -15.99 4.80
CA MET A 53 -4.55 -16.06 4.80
C MET A 53 -5.14 -15.03 3.82
N VAL A 54 -4.71 -13.76 3.91
CA VAL A 54 -5.20 -12.69 3.01
C VAL A 54 -4.89 -13.02 1.55
N VAL A 55 -3.65 -13.46 1.25
CA VAL A 55 -3.24 -13.84 -0.11
C VAL A 55 -4.11 -14.98 -0.67
N GLN A 56 -4.37 -16.02 0.12
CA GLN A 56 -5.20 -17.16 -0.31
C GLN A 56 -6.65 -16.77 -0.58
N ILE A 57 -7.24 -15.95 0.29
CA ILE A 57 -8.62 -15.47 0.11
C ILE A 57 -8.69 -14.52 -1.09
N SER A 58 -7.72 -13.61 -1.24
CA SER A 58 -7.61 -12.72 -2.39
C SER A 58 -7.59 -13.49 -3.71
N LYS A 59 -6.79 -14.57 -3.78
CA LYS A 59 -6.75 -15.47 -4.95
C LYS A 59 -8.13 -16.05 -5.29
N LYS A 60 -8.84 -16.52 -4.27
CA LYS A 60 -10.18 -17.12 -4.43
C LYS A 60 -11.19 -16.13 -5.00
N HIS A 61 -11.11 -14.87 -4.61
CA HIS A 61 -12.05 -13.82 -5.02
C HIS A 61 -11.57 -12.95 -6.19
N GLY A 62 -10.37 -13.22 -6.72
CA GLY A 62 -9.80 -12.44 -7.83
C GLY A 62 -9.37 -11.02 -7.43
N VAL A 63 -9.11 -10.81 -6.13
CA VAL A 63 -8.64 -9.53 -5.59
C VAL A 63 -7.14 -9.39 -5.83
N SER A 64 -6.70 -8.26 -6.35
CA SER A 64 -5.27 -7.96 -6.50
C SER A 64 -4.64 -7.65 -5.14
N ILE A 65 -3.40 -8.10 -4.94
CA ILE A 65 -2.66 -7.86 -3.70
C ILE A 65 -1.52 -6.87 -3.90
N GLY A 66 -1.31 -6.03 -2.92
CA GLY A 66 -0.20 -5.08 -2.85
C GLY A 66 0.47 -5.04 -1.49
N ALA A 67 1.72 -4.63 -1.45
CA ALA A 67 2.44 -4.46 -0.20
C ALA A 67 2.03 -3.14 0.49
N HIS A 68 1.81 -3.22 1.81
CA HIS A 68 1.45 -2.09 2.66
C HIS A 68 2.56 -1.79 3.68
N PRO A 69 3.75 -1.33 3.20
CA PRO A 69 4.92 -1.14 4.05
C PRO A 69 4.78 0.07 4.96
N SER A 70 5.34 -0.05 6.16
CA SER A 70 5.33 0.96 7.21
C SER A 70 6.68 1.07 7.91
N PHE A 71 6.84 2.07 8.75
CA PHE A 71 7.89 2.04 9.76
C PHE A 71 7.76 0.81 10.65
N ASN A 72 8.89 0.30 11.17
CA ASN A 72 8.88 -0.78 12.14
C ASN A 72 8.47 -0.23 13.53
N ASP A 73 7.17 -0.11 13.73
CA ASP A 73 6.57 0.51 14.92
C ASP A 73 5.23 -0.19 15.27
N PRO A 74 5.28 -1.45 15.69
CA PRO A 74 4.07 -2.22 16.02
C PRO A 74 3.33 -1.64 17.23
N GLU A 75 4.02 -0.99 18.16
CA GLU A 75 3.41 -0.42 19.37
C GLU A 75 2.50 0.77 19.07
N ASN A 76 2.80 1.56 18.03
CA ASN A 76 1.99 2.69 17.59
C ASN A 76 1.32 2.44 16.24
N PHE A 77 1.24 1.20 15.81
CA PHE A 77 0.60 0.82 14.55
C PHE A 77 1.19 1.57 13.33
N GLY A 78 2.51 1.80 13.31
CA GLY A 78 3.18 2.53 12.23
C GLY A 78 2.81 4.02 12.13
N ARG A 79 2.15 4.60 13.13
CA ARG A 79 1.64 5.98 13.09
C ARG A 79 2.58 7.00 13.74
N LYS A 80 3.68 6.55 14.34
CA LYS A 80 4.72 7.45 14.86
C LYS A 80 5.62 7.91 13.73
N ARG A 81 5.85 9.23 13.63
CA ARG A 81 6.83 9.80 12.69
C ARG A 81 8.25 9.38 13.11
N ILE A 82 8.98 8.76 12.21
CA ILE A 82 10.35 8.29 12.43
C ILE A 82 11.21 8.85 11.28
N ASN A 83 12.28 9.54 11.64
CA ASN A 83 13.25 10.04 10.67
C ASN A 83 14.29 8.95 10.38
N LEU A 84 14.33 8.50 9.15
CA LEU A 84 15.29 7.53 8.64
C LEU A 84 16.04 8.14 7.44
N SER A 85 17.27 7.70 7.24
CA SER A 85 18.04 8.02 6.04
C SER A 85 17.42 7.36 4.79
N SER A 86 17.72 7.89 3.61
CA SER A 86 17.25 7.30 2.34
C SER A 86 17.65 5.84 2.18
N SER A 87 18.81 5.43 2.68
CA SER A 87 19.25 4.02 2.64
C SER A 87 18.44 3.13 3.58
N GLU A 88 18.04 3.63 4.75
CA GLU A 88 17.17 2.90 5.69
C GLU A 88 15.75 2.80 5.14
N ILE A 89 15.20 3.87 4.56
CA ILE A 89 13.91 3.85 3.87
C ILE A 89 13.92 2.83 2.73
N ARG A 90 14.96 2.86 1.89
CA ARG A 90 15.11 1.91 0.80
C ARG A 90 15.07 0.46 1.30
N LYS A 91 15.88 0.16 2.31
CA LYS A 91 15.90 -1.17 2.92
C LYS A 91 14.54 -1.55 3.51
N LEU A 92 13.92 -0.65 4.24
CA LEU A 92 12.60 -0.83 4.85
C LEU A 92 11.53 -1.26 3.84
N ILE A 93 11.50 -0.62 2.67
CA ILE A 93 10.52 -0.92 1.61
C ILE A 93 10.82 -2.26 0.95
N ILE A 94 12.09 -2.52 0.61
CA ILE A 94 12.50 -3.77 -0.04
C ILE A 94 12.21 -4.96 0.86
N ASP A 95 12.64 -4.92 2.13
CA ASP A 95 12.44 -6.02 3.07
C ASP A 95 10.95 -6.41 3.18
N GLN A 96 10.07 -5.43 3.31
CA GLN A 96 8.62 -5.67 3.45
C GLN A 96 7.98 -6.16 2.16
N TYR A 97 8.37 -5.60 1.01
CA TYR A 97 7.92 -6.10 -0.28
C TYR A 97 8.32 -7.56 -0.49
N GLU A 98 9.58 -7.91 -0.22
CA GLU A 98 10.10 -9.27 -0.41
C GLU A 98 9.39 -10.29 0.50
N ILE A 99 9.05 -9.91 1.74
CA ILE A 99 8.28 -10.77 2.65
C ILE A 99 6.95 -11.16 2.00
N LEU A 100 6.17 -10.16 1.56
CA LEU A 100 4.86 -10.43 0.96
C LEU A 100 4.98 -11.12 -0.39
N GLN A 101 5.94 -10.72 -1.23
CA GLN A 101 6.16 -11.32 -2.55
C GLN A 101 6.50 -12.82 -2.44
N ASN A 102 7.31 -13.20 -1.45
CA ASN A 102 7.64 -14.60 -1.20
C ASN A 102 6.40 -15.43 -0.80
N ILE A 103 5.48 -14.85 -0.02
CA ILE A 103 4.21 -15.48 0.33
C ILE A 103 3.29 -15.55 -0.90
N ALA A 104 3.22 -14.49 -1.67
CA ALA A 104 2.41 -14.42 -2.88
C ALA A 104 2.81 -15.51 -3.88
N VAL A 105 4.10 -15.64 -4.17
CA VAL A 105 4.63 -16.66 -5.09
C VAL A 105 4.32 -18.08 -4.64
N LYS A 106 4.42 -18.38 -3.35
CA LYS A 106 4.02 -19.70 -2.79
C LYS A 106 2.53 -20.02 -3.01
N ASN A 107 1.72 -19.01 -3.24
CA ASN A 107 0.28 -19.13 -3.49
C ASN A 107 -0.10 -18.89 -4.98
N ASP A 108 0.86 -18.91 -5.90
CA ASP A 108 0.68 -18.59 -7.32
C ASP A 108 0.02 -17.22 -7.54
N GLN A 109 0.44 -16.23 -6.77
CA GLN A 109 0.05 -14.83 -6.87
C GLN A 109 1.30 -13.95 -7.05
N ILE A 110 1.09 -12.70 -7.42
CA ILE A 110 2.13 -11.68 -7.49
C ILE A 110 1.67 -10.42 -6.76
N VAL A 111 2.60 -9.70 -6.15
CA VAL A 111 2.34 -8.37 -5.62
C VAL A 111 2.27 -7.39 -6.79
N SER A 112 1.13 -6.75 -6.99
CA SER A 112 0.83 -5.90 -8.15
C SER A 112 1.01 -4.41 -7.87
N HIS A 113 0.98 -4.01 -6.60
CA HIS A 113 1.06 -2.61 -6.22
C HIS A 113 1.72 -2.42 -4.85
N ILE A 114 2.08 -1.18 -4.55
CA ILE A 114 2.60 -0.77 -3.24
C ILE A 114 1.85 0.48 -2.78
N LYS A 115 1.44 0.47 -1.52
CA LYS A 115 0.81 1.59 -0.81
C LYS A 115 1.47 1.75 0.56
N PRO A 116 2.26 2.80 0.84
CA PRO A 116 2.81 3.04 2.17
C PRO A 116 1.71 3.25 3.21
N HIS A 117 1.97 2.80 4.45
CA HIS A 117 1.04 2.91 5.57
C HIS A 117 1.39 4.07 6.52
N GLY A 118 0.36 4.63 7.14
CA GLY A 118 0.43 5.44 8.35
C GLY A 118 1.38 6.64 8.26
N ALA A 119 2.28 6.79 9.23
CA ALA A 119 3.19 7.94 9.28
C ALA A 119 4.15 8.00 8.09
N LEU A 120 4.55 6.86 7.53
CA LEU A 120 5.40 6.83 6.32
C LEU A 120 4.68 7.46 5.13
N ASN A 121 3.41 7.10 4.91
CA ASN A 121 2.57 7.69 3.87
C ASN A 121 2.38 9.20 4.10
N ASN A 122 1.97 9.59 5.32
CA ASN A 122 1.66 10.98 5.62
C ASN A 122 2.90 11.88 5.49
N MET A 123 4.07 11.42 5.96
CA MET A 123 5.34 12.16 5.78
C MET A 123 5.70 12.29 4.30
N ALA A 124 5.53 11.22 3.52
CA ALA A 124 5.81 11.24 2.09
C ALA A 124 4.85 12.15 1.31
N CYS A 125 3.60 12.31 1.73
CA CYS A 125 2.69 13.27 1.11
C CYS A 125 3.17 14.73 1.21
N GLU A 126 3.93 15.05 2.25
CA GLU A 126 4.40 16.40 2.57
C GLU A 126 5.85 16.66 2.12
N ASP A 127 6.70 15.63 2.06
CA ASP A 127 8.14 15.69 1.86
C ASP A 127 8.56 15.09 0.52
N ILE A 128 9.04 15.95 -0.38
CA ILE A 128 9.45 15.54 -1.74
C ILE A 128 10.71 14.66 -1.72
N GLU A 129 11.65 14.84 -0.76
CA GLU A 129 12.88 14.05 -0.72
C GLU A 129 12.57 12.60 -0.28
N LEU A 130 11.67 12.44 0.70
CA LEU A 130 11.16 11.14 1.10
C LEU A 130 10.36 10.49 -0.04
N SER A 131 9.50 11.24 -0.70
CA SER A 131 8.72 10.79 -1.86
C SER A 131 9.60 10.33 -3.02
N ASP A 132 10.63 11.09 -3.35
CA ASP A 132 11.61 10.73 -4.37
C ASP A 132 12.35 9.42 -4.01
N THR A 133 12.68 9.25 -2.71
CA THR A 133 13.34 8.02 -2.21
C THR A 133 12.40 6.82 -2.36
N LEU A 134 11.14 6.94 -1.96
CA LEU A 134 10.13 5.89 -2.11
C LEU A 134 9.91 5.53 -3.57
N ALA A 135 9.65 6.52 -4.42
CA ALA A 135 9.37 6.32 -5.83
C ALA A 135 10.54 5.63 -6.56
N LYS A 136 11.78 6.07 -6.31
CA LYS A 136 12.98 5.42 -6.86
C LYS A 136 13.10 3.98 -6.39
N THR A 137 12.90 3.72 -5.11
CA THR A 137 13.00 2.38 -4.53
C THR A 137 11.95 1.43 -5.12
N ILE A 138 10.70 1.88 -5.22
CA ILE A 138 9.61 1.07 -5.79
C ILE A 138 9.88 0.75 -7.25
N LYS A 139 10.34 1.72 -8.04
CA LYS A 139 10.70 1.53 -9.44
C LYS A 139 11.89 0.58 -9.63
N GLU A 140 12.86 0.58 -8.70
CA GLU A 140 13.99 -0.36 -8.69
C GLU A 140 13.56 -1.79 -8.38
N ILE A 141 12.57 -1.98 -7.49
CA ILE A 141 12.01 -3.30 -7.17
C ILE A 141 11.37 -3.92 -8.42
N ASP A 142 10.42 -3.20 -9.01
CA ASP A 142 9.79 -3.59 -10.28
C ASP A 142 9.19 -2.35 -10.94
N LYS A 143 9.61 -2.08 -12.18
CA LYS A 143 9.12 -0.93 -12.98
C LYS A 143 7.63 -1.02 -13.33
N ASP A 144 7.04 -2.21 -13.26
CA ASP A 144 5.64 -2.47 -13.60
C ASP A 144 4.71 -2.43 -12.39
N LEU A 145 5.25 -2.31 -11.17
CA LEU A 145 4.45 -2.09 -9.96
C LEU A 145 3.63 -0.81 -10.06
N ILE A 146 2.38 -0.89 -9.61
CA ILE A 146 1.53 0.29 -9.46
C ILE A 146 1.82 0.92 -8.10
N TYR A 147 2.17 2.20 -8.09
CA TYR A 147 2.32 2.95 -6.87
C TYR A 147 0.98 3.63 -6.53
N LEU A 148 0.32 3.19 -5.44
CA LEU A 148 -0.87 3.85 -4.91
C LEU A 148 -0.44 5.08 -4.14
N VAL A 149 -0.98 6.24 -4.54
CA VAL A 149 -0.60 7.53 -3.97
C VAL A 149 -1.85 8.39 -3.71
N PRO A 150 -1.90 9.15 -2.62
CA PRO A 150 -2.94 10.13 -2.42
C PRO A 150 -2.90 11.21 -3.51
N THR A 151 -4.05 11.57 -4.05
CA THR A 151 -4.19 12.59 -5.08
C THR A 151 -3.64 13.94 -4.61
N GLY A 152 -2.85 14.62 -5.45
CA GLY A 152 -2.27 15.93 -5.14
C GLY A 152 -1.04 15.91 -4.23
N SER A 153 -0.58 14.75 -3.79
CA SER A 153 0.54 14.61 -2.87
C SER A 153 1.92 14.77 -3.53
N LYS A 154 2.97 14.95 -2.70
CA LYS A 154 4.36 14.87 -3.17
C LYS A 154 4.73 13.48 -3.70
N MET A 155 4.03 12.44 -3.25
CA MET A 155 4.21 11.08 -3.77
C MET A 155 3.79 10.99 -5.24
N GLU A 156 2.64 11.60 -5.59
CA GLU A 156 2.18 11.67 -6.98
C GLU A 156 3.17 12.48 -7.85
N GLU A 157 3.66 13.62 -7.34
CA GLU A 157 4.65 14.44 -8.02
C GLU A 157 5.95 13.65 -8.31
N ALA A 158 6.51 12.96 -7.32
CA ALA A 158 7.73 12.16 -7.45
C ALA A 158 7.56 10.98 -8.42
N ALA A 159 6.43 10.28 -8.34
CA ALA A 159 6.13 9.15 -9.21
C ALA A 159 5.96 9.58 -10.68
N ASN A 160 5.28 10.70 -10.92
CA ASN A 160 5.11 11.27 -12.26
C ASN A 160 6.45 11.70 -12.88
N LYS A 161 7.36 12.31 -12.11
CA LYS A 161 8.73 12.64 -12.57
C LYS A 161 9.49 11.42 -13.08
N LEU A 162 9.21 10.25 -12.51
CA LEU A 162 9.84 9.00 -12.88
C LEU A 162 9.05 8.20 -13.93
N ASN A 163 7.94 8.72 -14.45
CA ASN A 163 7.03 8.01 -15.35
C ASN A 163 6.63 6.62 -14.81
N MET A 164 6.27 6.56 -13.53
CA MET A 164 5.80 5.32 -12.91
C MET A 164 4.33 5.07 -13.25
N ARG A 165 3.92 3.82 -13.15
CA ARG A 165 2.50 3.46 -13.10
C ARG A 165 1.95 3.85 -11.73
N ILE A 166 0.97 4.74 -11.70
CA ILE A 166 0.33 5.20 -10.46
C ILE A 166 -1.17 4.92 -10.50
N ALA A 167 -1.74 4.76 -9.31
CA ALA A 167 -3.16 4.87 -9.07
C ALA A 167 -3.36 5.93 -7.97
N CYS A 168 -4.04 7.02 -8.33
CA CYS A 168 -4.37 8.06 -7.37
C CYS A 168 -5.59 7.65 -6.58
N GLU A 169 -5.51 7.73 -5.25
CA GLU A 169 -6.61 7.41 -4.36
C GLU A 169 -7.18 8.62 -3.66
N ILE A 170 -8.44 8.49 -3.27
CA ILE A 170 -9.12 9.34 -2.29
C ILE A 170 -9.71 8.42 -1.21
N PHE A 171 -9.84 8.95 0.00
CA PHE A 171 -10.43 8.23 1.13
C PHE A 171 -11.91 8.61 1.27
N ALA A 172 -12.79 7.62 1.19
CA ALA A 172 -14.23 7.85 1.26
C ALA A 172 -14.75 8.17 2.68
N ASP A 173 -13.91 7.96 3.69
CA ASP A 173 -14.23 8.09 5.12
C ASP A 173 -13.83 9.43 5.75
N ARG A 174 -13.31 10.37 4.95
CA ARG A 174 -12.84 11.67 5.44
C ARG A 174 -13.28 12.82 4.54
N ASN A 175 -13.29 14.02 5.13
CA ASN A 175 -13.49 15.26 4.41
C ASN A 175 -12.14 15.79 3.91
N TYR A 176 -12.21 16.56 2.84
CA TYR A 176 -11.07 17.27 2.27
C TYR A 176 -11.35 18.77 2.33
N GLU A 177 -10.33 19.56 2.62
CA GLU A 177 -10.38 21.01 2.45
C GLU A 177 -10.29 21.40 0.98
N ASP A 178 -10.55 22.68 0.65
CA ASP A 178 -10.56 23.16 -0.75
C ASP A 178 -9.20 23.01 -1.45
N ASP A 179 -8.12 22.86 -0.70
CA ASP A 179 -6.75 22.62 -1.19
C ASP A 179 -6.38 21.11 -1.30
N GLY A 180 -7.32 20.23 -0.97
CA GLY A 180 -7.15 18.77 -1.08
C GLY A 180 -6.54 18.09 0.14
N ASN A 181 -6.34 18.81 1.27
CA ASN A 181 -5.84 18.26 2.53
C ASN A 181 -6.96 17.75 3.44
#